data_4b737cae1c65dcbf8b7df6b2612cb153
#
_entry.id   4b737cae1c65dcbf8b7df6b2612cb153
#
_cell.length_a   1.000
_cell.length_b   1.000
_cell.length_c   1.000
_cell.angle_alpha   90.00
_cell.angle_beta   90.00
_cell.angle_gamma   90.00
#
_symmetry.space_group_name_H-M   'P 1'
#
loop_
_entity.id
_entity.type
_entity.pdbx_description
1 polymer ?
#
loop_
_entity_poly.entity_id
_entity_poly.type
_entity_poly.pdbx_seq_one_letter_code
_entity_poly.pdbx_strand_id
1 'polypeptide(L)'
;MQKTAFAIKGNLFYSADKDHLVSLPSGYLICEDGKSAGVFERLPACYEGIPVEDYGDSLVIPGLVDLHLHAPQYGYRALGMDLELLDWLNINTFPQEARYADLSYAEKGYQIFTEDLAKGATTRACVFATIHVPATELLMDLLEKTGLKTMVGKVNMDRNSPAYLCETDAAQSLADTEQWIADCEGRYQNTVPILTPRFTPSCSDTLMEGLGKLQKRTGLPVQSHLSENRSEVAWVKELCPETGCYGESYDRFGLFGGDGCPAVMAHCVYSAGEELDLIERRGVFIAHCPQSNTNLASGVAPVRTFLDRGLRVGLGTDVAGGFSASIFRAMCDAVQASKLRWRLSDDSLKPLSMQEAFYLGTLGGGAFFGKVGSFEKDYEFDAVVLDDSGLRSPMELTPEQRLERVIYLSEESAVAAKYVAGCKIKG
;
A
#
# COMPACT_ATOMS: atom_id res chain seq x y z
N MET A 1 -21.29 -27.66 6.33
CA MET A 1 -21.77 -26.29 6.03
C MET A 1 -22.00 -26.22 4.54
N GLN A 2 -23.11 -25.61 4.11
CA GLN A 2 -23.36 -25.37 2.69
C GLN A 2 -22.38 -24.30 2.25
N LYS A 3 -21.58 -24.57 1.19
CA LYS A 3 -20.62 -23.57 0.66
C LYS A 3 -21.39 -22.36 0.18
N THR A 4 -20.94 -21.17 0.60
CA THR A 4 -21.47 -19.91 0.08
C THR A 4 -20.76 -19.60 -1.23
N ALA A 5 -21.47 -19.75 -2.36
CA ALA A 5 -20.92 -19.43 -3.66
C ALA A 5 -21.81 -18.43 -4.40
N PHE A 6 -21.19 -17.51 -5.14
CA PHE A 6 -21.83 -16.61 -6.08
C PHE A 6 -20.88 -16.29 -7.24
N ALA A 7 -21.39 -15.68 -8.30
CA ALA A 7 -20.57 -15.23 -9.41
C ALA A 7 -20.80 -13.74 -9.70
N ILE A 8 -19.76 -13.07 -10.18
CA ILE A 8 -19.85 -11.76 -10.86
C ILE A 8 -19.62 -11.99 -12.34
N LYS A 9 -20.40 -11.32 -13.19
CA LYS A 9 -20.22 -11.34 -14.64
C LYS A 9 -19.91 -9.95 -15.16
N GLY A 10 -18.92 -9.83 -16.05
CA GLY A 10 -18.46 -8.58 -16.66
C GLY A 10 -17.23 -8.78 -17.52
N ASN A 11 -16.57 -7.70 -17.92
CA ASN A 11 -15.27 -7.77 -18.61
C ASN A 11 -14.15 -7.88 -17.58
N LEU A 12 -13.60 -9.08 -17.41
CA LEU A 12 -12.66 -9.42 -16.35
C LEU A 12 -11.22 -9.12 -16.78
N PHE A 13 -10.45 -8.46 -15.91
CA PHE A 13 -9.02 -8.21 -16.10
C PHE A 13 -8.25 -8.56 -14.84
N TYR A 14 -7.12 -9.25 -14.97
CA TYR A 14 -6.18 -9.48 -13.87
C TYR A 14 -4.78 -9.81 -14.40
N SER A 15 -3.76 -9.57 -13.61
CA SER A 15 -2.40 -9.98 -13.93
C SER A 15 -2.19 -11.44 -13.53
N ALA A 16 -1.76 -12.30 -14.48
CA ALA A 16 -1.24 -13.62 -14.16
C ALA A 16 0.20 -13.52 -13.62
N ASP A 17 0.97 -12.59 -14.16
CA ASP A 17 2.28 -12.14 -13.70
C ASP A 17 2.55 -10.71 -14.20
N LYS A 18 3.79 -10.19 -14.03
CA LYS A 18 4.13 -8.81 -14.44
C LYS A 18 4.06 -8.58 -15.95
N ASP A 19 4.21 -9.64 -16.75
CA ASP A 19 4.28 -9.58 -18.21
C ASP A 19 2.96 -9.99 -18.89
N HIS A 20 2.00 -10.57 -18.15
CA HIS A 20 0.79 -11.14 -18.71
C HIS A 20 -0.48 -10.60 -18.03
N LEU A 21 -1.18 -9.70 -18.74
CA LEU A 21 -2.53 -9.25 -18.42
C LEU A 21 -3.54 -10.20 -19.08
N VAL A 22 -4.36 -10.83 -18.26
CA VAL A 22 -5.50 -11.64 -18.73
C VAL A 22 -6.70 -10.72 -18.94
N SER A 23 -7.37 -10.88 -20.09
CA SER A 23 -8.61 -10.19 -20.45
C SER A 23 -9.66 -11.23 -20.85
N LEU A 24 -10.81 -11.25 -20.19
CA LEU A 24 -11.90 -12.17 -20.48
C LEU A 24 -13.23 -11.36 -20.60
N PRO A 25 -13.64 -11.01 -21.85
CA PRO A 25 -14.88 -10.29 -22.08
C PRO A 25 -16.11 -11.11 -21.67
N SER A 26 -17.07 -10.49 -21.01
CA SER A 26 -18.33 -11.11 -20.55
C SER A 26 -18.14 -12.40 -19.74
N GLY A 27 -17.01 -12.53 -19.06
CA GLY A 27 -16.64 -13.69 -18.26
C GLY A 27 -17.33 -13.75 -16.90
N TYR A 28 -17.25 -14.92 -16.28
CA TYR A 28 -17.72 -15.18 -14.92
C TYR A 28 -16.52 -15.32 -13.96
N LEU A 29 -16.51 -14.54 -12.90
CA LEU A 29 -15.62 -14.69 -11.76
C LEU A 29 -16.42 -15.31 -10.62
N ILE A 30 -15.99 -16.47 -10.11
CA ILE A 30 -16.74 -17.21 -9.11
C ILE A 30 -16.06 -17.07 -7.74
N CYS A 31 -16.85 -16.68 -6.75
CA CYS A 31 -16.50 -16.71 -5.34
C CYS A 31 -16.98 -17.99 -4.69
N GLU A 32 -16.13 -18.68 -3.94
CA GLU A 32 -16.47 -19.80 -3.09
C GLU A 32 -15.81 -19.61 -1.71
N ASP A 33 -16.63 -19.45 -0.67
CA ASP A 33 -16.17 -19.22 0.71
C ASP A 33 -15.14 -18.07 0.84
N GLY A 34 -15.37 -16.94 0.15
CA GLY A 34 -14.52 -15.75 0.18
C GLY A 34 -13.27 -15.81 -0.69
N LYS A 35 -13.09 -16.89 -1.47
CA LYS A 35 -11.97 -17.06 -2.39
C LYS A 35 -12.42 -17.20 -3.83
N SER A 36 -11.53 -16.86 -4.75
CA SER A 36 -11.75 -17.09 -6.16
C SER A 36 -11.70 -18.59 -6.46
N ALA A 37 -12.75 -19.10 -7.10
CA ALA A 37 -12.74 -20.42 -7.71
C ALA A 37 -12.18 -20.40 -9.15
N GLY A 38 -11.90 -19.19 -9.68
CA GLY A 38 -11.36 -18.92 -11.00
C GLY A 38 -12.29 -18.10 -11.88
N VAL A 39 -11.84 -17.85 -13.11
CA VAL A 39 -12.57 -17.12 -14.16
C VAL A 39 -12.96 -18.08 -15.28
N PHE A 40 -14.14 -17.87 -15.87
CA PHE A 40 -14.73 -18.78 -16.85
C PHE A 40 -15.48 -18.01 -17.95
N GLU A 41 -15.39 -18.46 -19.20
CA GLU A 41 -16.18 -17.91 -20.31
C GLU A 41 -17.68 -18.20 -20.15
N ARG A 42 -18.02 -19.32 -19.53
CA ARG A 42 -19.39 -19.76 -19.25
C ARG A 42 -19.47 -20.29 -17.82
N LEU A 43 -20.62 -20.09 -17.18
CA LEU A 43 -20.84 -20.66 -15.85
C LEU A 43 -20.71 -22.20 -15.90
N PRO A 44 -19.74 -22.80 -15.17
CA PRO A 44 -19.59 -24.26 -15.17
C PRO A 44 -20.82 -24.97 -14.58
N ALA A 45 -21.13 -26.16 -15.06
CA ALA A 45 -22.30 -26.92 -14.63
C ALA A 45 -22.34 -27.19 -13.12
N CYS A 46 -21.16 -27.32 -12.47
CA CYS A 46 -21.09 -27.49 -11.02
C CYS A 46 -21.50 -26.25 -10.22
N TYR A 47 -21.65 -25.10 -10.88
CA TYR A 47 -22.11 -23.83 -10.29
C TYR A 47 -23.48 -23.39 -10.83
N GLU A 48 -24.21 -24.26 -11.53
CA GLU A 48 -25.58 -23.95 -11.94
C GLU A 48 -26.47 -23.66 -10.71
N GLY A 49 -27.23 -22.54 -10.78
CA GLY A 49 -28.14 -22.14 -9.71
C GLY A 49 -27.56 -21.28 -8.59
N ILE A 50 -26.24 -20.96 -8.61
CA ILE A 50 -25.71 -19.96 -7.69
C ILE A 50 -26.20 -18.55 -8.07
N PRO A 51 -26.26 -17.59 -7.12
CA PRO A 51 -26.52 -16.18 -7.44
C PRO A 51 -25.47 -15.64 -8.41
N VAL A 52 -25.90 -14.90 -9.42
CA VAL A 52 -25.04 -14.21 -10.40
C VAL A 52 -25.36 -12.72 -10.37
N GLU A 53 -24.38 -11.89 -10.05
CA GLU A 53 -24.47 -10.43 -10.21
C GLU A 53 -23.91 -10.07 -11.60
N ASP A 54 -24.81 -9.77 -12.54
CA ASP A 54 -24.45 -9.39 -13.92
C ASP A 54 -24.25 -7.89 -14.02
N TYR A 55 -23.02 -7.45 -14.23
CA TYR A 55 -22.63 -6.05 -14.41
C TYR A 55 -22.54 -5.63 -15.89
N GLY A 56 -23.05 -6.47 -16.79
CA GLY A 56 -23.13 -6.18 -18.22
C GLY A 56 -21.74 -5.91 -18.82
N ASP A 57 -21.56 -4.70 -19.36
CA ASP A 57 -20.34 -4.29 -20.05
C ASP A 57 -19.30 -3.62 -19.12
N SER A 58 -19.54 -3.60 -17.80
CA SER A 58 -18.59 -3.01 -16.84
C SER A 58 -17.27 -3.78 -16.79
N LEU A 59 -16.18 -3.05 -16.48
CA LEU A 59 -14.87 -3.65 -16.25
C LEU A 59 -14.80 -4.19 -14.82
N VAL A 60 -14.23 -5.36 -14.64
CA VAL A 60 -14.03 -5.99 -13.33
C VAL A 60 -12.56 -6.29 -13.16
N ILE A 61 -11.96 -5.75 -12.11
CA ILE A 61 -10.53 -5.88 -11.80
C ILE A 61 -10.35 -6.43 -10.37
N PRO A 62 -9.19 -7.02 -10.03
CA PRO A 62 -8.84 -7.27 -8.64
C PRO A 62 -8.86 -5.97 -7.83
N GLY A 63 -9.18 -6.09 -6.54
CA GLY A 63 -9.05 -4.96 -5.63
C GLY A 63 -7.62 -4.41 -5.65
N LEU A 64 -7.51 -3.08 -5.65
CA LEU A 64 -6.22 -2.41 -5.65
C LEU A 64 -5.58 -2.44 -4.25
N VAL A 65 -4.25 -2.45 -4.21
CA VAL A 65 -3.47 -2.55 -2.98
C VAL A 65 -2.58 -1.34 -2.80
N ASP A 66 -2.68 -0.69 -1.64
CA ASP A 66 -1.85 0.44 -1.23
C ASP A 66 -0.87 -0.02 -0.14
N LEU A 67 0.41 -0.16 -0.48
CA LEU A 67 1.42 -0.66 0.45
C LEU A 67 1.98 0.41 1.38
N HIS A 68 1.63 1.69 1.19
CA HIS A 68 2.18 2.77 2.01
C HIS A 68 1.34 4.04 1.94
N LEU A 69 0.78 4.43 3.07
CA LEU A 69 0.07 5.71 3.24
C LEU A 69 -0.02 6.11 4.71
N HIS A 70 -0.24 7.41 4.97
CA HIS A 70 -0.29 8.00 6.31
C HIS A 70 -1.68 8.58 6.60
N ALA A 71 -2.49 7.90 7.40
CA ALA A 71 -3.84 8.35 7.74
C ALA A 71 -3.89 9.75 8.39
N PRO A 72 -3.00 10.12 9.35
CA PRO A 72 -3.04 11.44 9.98
C PRO A 72 -2.64 12.58 9.04
N GLN A 73 -2.05 12.28 7.90
CA GLN A 73 -1.63 13.27 6.92
C GLN A 73 -2.72 13.61 5.89
N TYR A 74 -3.78 12.81 5.81
CA TYR A 74 -4.81 12.91 4.78
C TYR A 74 -5.47 14.29 4.71
N GLY A 75 -5.69 14.93 5.86
CA GLY A 75 -6.40 16.20 5.97
C GLY A 75 -5.67 17.42 5.38
N TYR A 76 -4.33 17.34 5.21
CA TYR A 76 -3.53 18.44 4.65
C TYR A 76 -2.85 18.09 3.32
N ARG A 77 -3.25 16.99 2.68
CA ARG A 77 -2.71 16.64 1.36
C ARG A 77 -2.79 17.79 0.37
N ALA A 78 -1.84 17.87 -0.54
CA ALA A 78 -1.66 18.93 -1.51
C ALA A 78 -1.24 20.31 -0.92
N LEU A 79 -0.78 20.35 0.33
CA LEU A 79 -0.21 21.54 0.94
C LEU A 79 1.32 21.42 1.06
N GLY A 80 2.04 22.48 0.69
CA GLY A 80 3.50 22.53 0.77
C GLY A 80 4.22 21.67 -0.26
N MET A 81 3.62 21.40 -1.41
CA MET A 81 4.18 20.56 -2.48
C MET A 81 5.35 21.23 -3.24
N ASP A 82 5.79 22.38 -2.83
CA ASP A 82 6.97 23.13 -3.30
C ASP A 82 8.17 23.00 -2.36
N LEU A 83 8.08 22.15 -1.33
CA LEU A 83 9.13 21.90 -0.34
C LEU A 83 9.82 20.56 -0.61
N GLU A 84 11.07 20.44 -0.17
CA GLU A 84 11.77 19.15 -0.06
C GLU A 84 11.34 18.39 1.21
N LEU A 85 11.61 17.07 1.24
CA LEU A 85 11.16 16.16 2.29
C LEU A 85 11.35 16.68 3.72
N LEU A 86 12.59 17.04 4.11
CA LEU A 86 12.89 17.40 5.49
C LEU A 86 12.23 18.73 5.91
N ASP A 87 12.15 19.69 4.99
CA ASP A 87 11.46 20.95 5.22
C ASP A 87 9.94 20.72 5.31
N TRP A 88 9.39 19.91 4.41
CA TRP A 88 7.98 19.55 4.42
C TRP A 88 7.57 18.81 5.71
N LEU A 89 8.41 17.88 6.20
CA LEU A 89 8.17 17.20 7.46
C LEU A 89 8.08 18.21 8.63
N ASN A 90 9.02 19.14 8.71
CA ASN A 90 9.09 20.10 9.82
C ASN A 90 7.99 21.16 9.76
N ILE A 91 7.63 21.65 8.56
CA ILE A 91 6.69 22.77 8.37
C ILE A 91 5.24 22.28 8.39
N ASN A 92 4.95 21.15 7.74
CA ASN A 92 3.59 20.65 7.57
C ASN A 92 3.30 19.41 8.39
N THR A 93 4.13 18.37 8.28
CA THR A 93 3.80 17.02 8.76
C THR A 93 3.77 16.94 10.27
N PHE A 94 4.88 17.23 10.93
CA PHE A 94 4.98 17.06 12.38
C PHE A 94 3.98 17.94 13.15
N PRO A 95 3.74 19.22 12.81
CA PRO A 95 2.72 20.01 13.46
C PRO A 95 1.29 19.46 13.30
N GLN A 96 0.96 18.90 12.16
CA GLN A 96 -0.39 18.37 11.91
C GLN A 96 -0.58 16.99 12.54
N GLU A 97 0.42 16.11 12.47
CA GLU A 97 0.36 14.79 13.14
C GLU A 97 0.24 14.93 14.67
N ALA A 98 0.90 15.91 15.28
CA ALA A 98 0.80 16.17 16.72
C ALA A 98 -0.64 16.48 17.19
N ARG A 99 -1.49 17.03 16.30
CA ARG A 99 -2.89 17.34 16.63
C ARG A 99 -3.73 16.10 16.90
N TYR A 100 -3.29 14.92 16.46
CA TYR A 100 -3.98 13.66 16.69
C TYR A 100 -3.87 13.16 18.15
N ALA A 101 -3.15 13.88 19.03
CA ALA A 101 -3.26 13.74 20.48
C ALA A 101 -4.68 14.12 20.99
N ASP A 102 -5.38 15.03 20.30
CA ASP A 102 -6.77 15.36 20.54
C ASP A 102 -7.68 14.38 19.78
N LEU A 103 -8.36 13.50 20.51
CA LEU A 103 -9.25 12.49 19.92
C LEU A 103 -10.40 13.10 19.11
N SER A 104 -10.87 14.30 19.46
CA SER A 104 -11.94 14.96 18.70
C SER A 104 -11.45 15.43 17.33
N TYR A 105 -10.19 15.84 17.24
CA TYR A 105 -9.53 16.15 15.98
C TYR A 105 -9.25 14.88 15.17
N ALA A 106 -8.72 13.85 15.85
CA ALA A 106 -8.41 12.55 15.24
C ALA A 106 -9.67 11.91 14.64
N GLU A 107 -10.81 11.93 15.35
CA GLU A 107 -12.07 11.39 14.85
C GLU A 107 -12.49 12.05 13.54
N LYS A 108 -12.47 13.38 13.47
CA LYS A 108 -12.82 14.11 12.23
C LYS A 108 -11.88 13.79 11.09
N GLY A 109 -10.56 13.78 11.35
CA GLY A 109 -9.56 13.48 10.31
C GLY A 109 -9.68 12.04 9.80
N TYR A 110 -9.82 11.09 10.69
CA TYR A 110 -9.90 9.68 10.32
C TYR A 110 -11.26 9.29 9.71
N GLN A 111 -12.38 9.92 10.08
CA GLN A 111 -13.66 9.72 9.39
C GLN A 111 -13.55 10.10 7.92
N ILE A 112 -13.01 11.29 7.61
CA ILE A 112 -12.79 11.75 6.23
C ILE A 112 -11.90 10.75 5.47
N PHE A 113 -10.77 10.36 6.07
CA PHE A 113 -9.83 9.42 5.47
C PHE A 113 -10.46 8.06 5.17
N THR A 114 -11.14 7.46 6.14
CA THR A 114 -11.69 6.11 6.01
C THR A 114 -12.88 6.06 5.06
N GLU A 115 -13.72 7.10 5.05
CA GLU A 115 -14.82 7.24 4.09
C GLU A 115 -14.32 7.36 2.64
N ASP A 116 -13.29 8.17 2.40
CA ASP A 116 -12.74 8.35 1.07
C ASP A 116 -11.98 7.10 0.60
N LEU A 117 -11.19 6.46 1.46
CA LEU A 117 -10.53 5.19 1.15
C LEU A 117 -11.55 4.09 0.81
N ALA A 118 -12.66 4.03 1.55
CA ALA A 118 -13.72 3.07 1.31
C ALA A 118 -14.43 3.28 -0.04
N LYS A 119 -14.54 4.52 -0.53
CA LYS A 119 -15.13 4.84 -1.85
C LYS A 119 -14.23 4.43 -3.02
N GLY A 120 -12.91 4.48 -2.84
CA GLY A 120 -11.92 4.19 -3.87
C GLY A 120 -11.85 2.71 -4.25
N ALA A 121 -10.98 2.38 -5.20
CA ALA A 121 -10.77 1.00 -5.68
C ALA A 121 -9.84 0.16 -4.78
N THR A 122 -9.25 0.76 -3.75
CA THR A 122 -8.37 0.07 -2.79
C THR A 122 -9.17 -0.88 -1.92
N THR A 123 -8.70 -2.13 -1.80
CA THR A 123 -9.27 -3.18 -0.92
C THR A 123 -8.33 -3.55 0.21
N ARG A 124 -7.03 -3.35 0.03
CA ARG A 124 -5.98 -3.65 1.01
C ARG A 124 -5.05 -2.46 1.16
N ALA A 125 -4.67 -2.14 2.42
CA ALA A 125 -3.74 -1.03 2.67
C ALA A 125 -2.83 -1.29 3.88
N CYS A 126 -1.58 -0.81 3.78
CA CYS A 126 -0.64 -0.68 4.90
C CYS A 126 -0.63 0.79 5.35
N VAL A 127 -1.09 1.05 6.57
CA VAL A 127 -1.42 2.40 7.04
C VAL A 127 -0.54 2.80 8.22
N PHE A 128 0.18 3.91 8.07
CA PHE A 128 0.82 4.59 9.20
C PHE A 128 -0.24 5.39 9.97
N ALA A 129 -0.33 5.16 11.29
CA ALA A 129 -1.13 5.97 12.20
C ALA A 129 -0.25 7.06 12.86
N THR A 130 -0.36 7.26 14.17
CA THR A 130 0.44 8.21 14.95
C THR A 130 1.20 7.50 16.07
N ILE A 131 1.97 8.29 16.86
CA ILE A 131 2.56 7.81 18.12
C ILE A 131 1.51 7.63 19.23
N HIS A 132 0.30 8.23 19.07
CA HIS A 132 -0.76 8.26 20.10
C HIS A 132 -1.62 6.99 20.00
N VAL A 133 -1.50 6.08 20.97
CA VAL A 133 -2.24 4.81 21.00
C VAL A 133 -3.76 5.01 20.90
N PRO A 134 -4.41 5.91 21.69
CA PRO A 134 -5.87 6.09 21.58
C PRO A 134 -6.34 6.53 20.19
N ALA A 135 -5.57 7.38 19.50
CA ALA A 135 -5.90 7.79 18.13
C ALA A 135 -5.66 6.66 17.12
N THR A 136 -4.64 5.81 17.34
CA THR A 136 -4.39 4.63 16.50
C THR A 136 -5.52 3.61 16.63
N GLU A 137 -6.01 3.34 17.82
CA GLU A 137 -7.16 2.47 18.07
C GLU A 137 -8.43 3.01 17.42
N LEU A 138 -8.69 4.33 17.55
CA LEU A 138 -9.81 4.99 16.89
C LEU A 138 -9.76 4.81 15.36
N LEU A 139 -8.57 4.95 14.75
CA LEU A 139 -8.39 4.68 13.33
C LEU A 139 -8.73 3.23 12.98
N MET A 140 -8.26 2.28 13.78
CA MET A 140 -8.55 0.85 13.57
C MET A 140 -10.05 0.56 13.69
N ASP A 141 -10.75 1.15 14.67
CA ASP A 141 -12.20 1.02 14.84
C ASP A 141 -12.98 1.56 13.63
N LEU A 142 -12.50 2.64 13.01
CA LEU A 142 -13.12 3.22 11.82
C LEU A 142 -12.82 2.38 10.57
N LEU A 143 -11.60 1.93 10.39
CA LEU A 143 -11.21 1.05 9.27
C LEU A 143 -11.93 -0.30 9.31
N GLU A 144 -12.07 -0.91 10.49
CA GLU A 144 -12.80 -2.18 10.67
C GLU A 144 -14.23 -2.08 10.11
N LYS A 145 -14.91 -0.96 10.31
CA LYS A 145 -16.27 -0.71 9.83
C LYS A 145 -16.39 -0.59 8.33
N THR A 146 -15.29 -0.29 7.63
CA THR A 146 -15.28 -0.17 6.16
C THR A 146 -15.35 -1.51 5.46
N GLY A 147 -14.94 -2.60 6.10
CA GLY A 147 -14.78 -3.92 5.51
C GLY A 147 -13.51 -4.07 4.66
N LEU A 148 -12.66 -3.04 4.54
CA LEU A 148 -11.35 -3.13 3.91
C LEU A 148 -10.42 -4.00 4.77
N LYS A 149 -9.47 -4.68 4.16
CA LYS A 149 -8.41 -5.40 4.87
C LYS A 149 -7.19 -4.52 5.03
N THR A 150 -6.88 -4.10 6.26
CA THR A 150 -5.82 -3.13 6.52
C THR A 150 -4.81 -3.65 7.54
N MET A 151 -3.55 -3.25 7.36
CA MET A 151 -2.51 -3.36 8.37
C MET A 151 -2.24 -1.94 8.90
N VAL A 152 -2.46 -1.71 10.18
CA VAL A 152 -2.30 -0.38 10.80
C VAL A 152 -1.15 -0.41 11.78
N GLY A 153 -0.28 0.61 11.73
CA GLY A 153 0.86 0.70 12.60
C GLY A 153 0.85 1.92 13.51
N LYS A 154 0.93 1.69 14.82
CA LYS A 154 1.32 2.71 15.79
C LYS A 154 2.76 3.10 15.48
N VAL A 155 2.99 4.38 15.18
CA VAL A 155 4.33 4.88 14.83
C VAL A 155 5.22 4.90 16.06
N ASN A 156 6.47 4.44 15.90
CA ASN A 156 7.50 4.53 16.91
C ASN A 156 8.52 5.60 16.51
N MET A 157 8.79 6.56 17.41
CA MET A 157 9.81 7.59 17.23
C MET A 157 10.18 8.20 18.58
N ASP A 158 11.41 7.93 19.04
CA ASP A 158 11.94 8.32 20.35
C ASP A 158 13.15 9.24 20.29
N ARG A 159 13.59 9.66 19.09
CA ARG A 159 14.70 10.61 18.91
C ARG A 159 14.54 11.49 17.68
N ASN A 160 15.31 12.57 17.60
CA ASN A 160 15.46 13.45 16.42
C ASN A 160 14.12 13.96 15.84
N SER A 161 13.12 14.10 16.69
CA SER A 161 11.79 14.58 16.35
C SER A 161 11.42 15.76 17.25
N PRO A 162 10.50 16.65 16.83
CA PRO A 162 10.05 17.72 17.71
C PRO A 162 9.49 17.17 19.02
N ALA A 163 9.79 17.81 20.15
CA ALA A 163 9.36 17.35 21.47
C ALA A 163 7.84 17.13 21.62
N TYR A 164 7.04 17.84 20.81
CA TYR A 164 5.60 17.70 20.80
C TYR A 164 5.09 16.50 19.97
N LEU A 165 5.98 15.82 19.24
CA LEU A 165 5.70 14.61 18.48
C LEU A 165 6.86 13.61 18.61
N CYS A 166 7.31 13.36 19.82
CA CYS A 166 8.38 12.42 20.14
C CYS A 166 7.96 11.63 21.37
N GLU A 167 8.15 10.34 21.37
CA GLU A 167 7.89 9.52 22.55
C GLU A 167 8.97 9.81 23.60
N THR A 168 8.65 9.61 24.87
CA THR A 168 9.51 9.99 26.00
C THR A 168 10.89 9.30 25.94
N ASP A 169 10.86 7.99 25.65
CA ASP A 169 12.03 7.13 25.48
C ASP A 169 11.64 5.79 24.85
N ALA A 170 12.63 4.97 24.54
CA ALA A 170 12.42 3.65 23.94
C ALA A 170 11.59 2.70 24.81
N ALA A 171 11.73 2.78 26.14
CA ALA A 171 11.01 1.89 27.06
C ALA A 171 9.51 2.18 27.05
N GLN A 172 9.13 3.47 27.08
CA GLN A 172 7.73 3.88 26.97
C GLN A 172 7.15 3.53 25.60
N SER A 173 7.89 3.82 24.50
CA SER A 173 7.46 3.47 23.14
C SER A 173 7.17 1.98 22.99
N LEU A 174 8.03 1.12 23.53
CA LEU A 174 7.86 -0.33 23.50
C LEU A 174 6.68 -0.78 24.34
N ALA A 175 6.54 -0.27 25.58
CA ALA A 175 5.44 -0.62 26.48
C ALA A 175 4.09 -0.25 25.85
N ASP A 176 3.97 0.95 25.28
CA ASP A 176 2.77 1.40 24.59
C ASP A 176 2.44 0.54 23.36
N THR A 177 3.48 0.15 22.61
CA THR A 177 3.32 -0.73 21.43
C THR A 177 2.86 -2.13 21.85
N GLU A 178 3.45 -2.71 22.90
CA GLU A 178 3.06 -4.03 23.41
C GLU A 178 1.62 -4.03 23.93
N GLN A 179 1.26 -2.98 24.68
CA GLN A 179 -0.11 -2.85 25.21
C GLN A 179 -1.12 -2.69 24.07
N TRP A 180 -0.84 -1.82 23.09
CA TRP A 180 -1.69 -1.64 21.93
C TRP A 180 -1.90 -2.95 21.13
N ILE A 181 -0.83 -3.74 20.91
CA ILE A 181 -0.94 -5.04 20.24
C ILE A 181 -1.85 -5.98 21.05
N ALA A 182 -1.69 -6.02 22.38
CA ALA A 182 -2.54 -6.85 23.24
C ALA A 182 -4.02 -6.40 23.20
N ASP A 183 -4.29 -5.09 23.17
CA ASP A 183 -5.64 -4.53 23.08
C ASP A 183 -6.31 -4.80 21.72
N CYS A 184 -5.52 -5.05 20.67
CA CYS A 184 -6.00 -5.45 19.35
C CYS A 184 -6.37 -6.94 19.25
N GLU A 185 -5.89 -7.79 20.16
CA GLU A 185 -6.08 -9.24 20.09
C GLU A 185 -7.57 -9.63 20.17
N GLY A 186 -8.06 -10.27 19.10
CA GLY A 186 -9.47 -10.69 18.99
C GLY A 186 -10.50 -9.57 18.81
N ARG A 187 -10.07 -8.29 18.78
CA ARG A 187 -10.95 -7.13 18.60
C ARG A 187 -11.37 -6.89 17.16
N TYR A 188 -10.51 -7.18 16.21
CA TYR A 188 -10.68 -6.87 14.78
C TYR A 188 -10.65 -8.14 13.92
N GLN A 189 -11.41 -8.12 12.82
CA GLN A 189 -11.46 -9.20 11.82
C GLN A 189 -10.79 -8.77 10.49
N ASN A 190 -10.82 -7.47 10.20
CA ASN A 190 -10.35 -6.90 8.93
C ASN A 190 -9.09 -6.07 9.08
N THR A 191 -8.81 -5.59 10.29
CA THR A 191 -7.70 -4.69 10.58
C THR A 191 -6.73 -5.38 11.54
N VAL A 192 -5.43 -5.37 11.21
CA VAL A 192 -4.40 -6.02 12.03
C VAL A 192 -3.23 -5.09 12.31
N PRO A 193 -2.51 -5.25 13.42
CA PRO A 193 -1.29 -4.50 13.71
C PRO A 193 -0.15 -4.80 12.73
N ILE A 194 0.67 -3.76 12.46
CA ILE A 194 1.97 -3.85 11.79
C ILE A 194 2.98 -3.00 12.56
N LEU A 195 4.18 -3.51 12.84
CA LEU A 195 5.22 -2.77 13.53
C LEU A 195 5.74 -1.64 12.65
N THR A 196 5.81 -0.43 13.20
CA THR A 196 6.04 0.78 12.42
C THR A 196 7.10 1.69 13.04
N PRO A 197 8.40 1.28 13.07
CA PRO A 197 9.47 2.25 13.24
C PRO A 197 9.38 3.26 12.10
N ARG A 198 9.21 4.57 12.42
CA ARG A 198 8.94 5.56 11.36
C ARG A 198 10.04 5.54 10.30
N PHE A 199 11.28 5.71 10.73
CA PHE A 199 12.50 5.55 9.92
C PHE A 199 13.71 5.59 10.85
N THR A 200 14.86 5.10 10.41
CA THR A 200 16.06 4.99 11.25
C THR A 200 16.44 6.29 11.97
N PRO A 201 16.38 7.49 11.35
CA PRO A 201 16.72 8.73 12.06
C PRO A 201 15.90 9.01 13.30
N SER A 202 14.60 8.62 13.32
CA SER A 202 13.70 8.91 14.45
C SER A 202 13.60 7.80 15.48
N CYS A 203 14.31 6.68 15.29
CA CYS A 203 14.28 5.54 16.20
C CYS A 203 15.67 5.28 16.78
N SER A 204 15.80 5.27 18.11
CA SER A 204 17.07 4.90 18.75
C SER A 204 17.37 3.41 18.54
N ASP A 205 18.66 3.05 18.67
CA ASP A 205 19.08 1.65 18.58
C ASP A 205 18.40 0.79 19.65
N THR A 206 18.19 1.35 20.85
CA THR A 206 17.46 0.68 21.94
C THR A 206 16.03 0.38 21.56
N LEU A 207 15.34 1.33 20.90
CA LEU A 207 13.98 1.14 20.41
C LEU A 207 13.95 0.09 19.28
N MET A 208 14.85 0.18 18.31
CA MET A 208 14.95 -0.76 17.20
C MET A 208 15.25 -2.19 17.68
N GLU A 209 16.15 -2.36 18.64
CA GLU A 209 16.43 -3.67 19.27
C GLU A 209 15.20 -4.24 19.97
N GLY A 210 14.47 -3.39 20.72
CA GLY A 210 13.21 -3.77 21.37
C GLY A 210 12.13 -4.20 20.39
N LEU A 211 11.94 -3.43 19.32
CA LEU A 211 10.98 -3.76 18.24
C LEU A 211 11.37 -5.06 17.54
N GLY A 212 12.66 -5.32 17.31
CA GLY A 212 13.13 -6.60 16.75
C GLY A 212 12.82 -7.80 17.65
N LYS A 213 12.98 -7.64 18.97
CA LYS A 213 12.58 -8.67 19.96
C LYS A 213 11.06 -8.88 19.94
N LEU A 214 10.29 -7.80 19.86
CA LEU A 214 8.83 -7.83 19.77
C LEU A 214 8.37 -8.50 18.48
N GLN A 215 8.96 -8.16 17.33
CA GLN A 215 8.71 -8.80 16.05
C GLN A 215 8.92 -10.32 16.15
N LYS A 216 10.04 -10.76 16.69
CA LYS A 216 10.38 -12.17 16.83
C LYS A 216 9.40 -12.95 17.71
N ARG A 217 8.81 -12.29 18.72
CA ARG A 217 7.81 -12.87 19.62
C ARG A 217 6.41 -12.95 19.01
N THR A 218 6.03 -11.91 18.24
CA THR A 218 4.67 -11.77 17.69
C THR A 218 4.52 -12.28 16.26
N GLY A 219 5.62 -12.29 15.48
CA GLY A 219 5.58 -12.57 14.04
C GLY A 219 4.90 -11.48 13.21
N LEU A 220 4.60 -10.32 13.79
CA LEU A 220 3.97 -9.21 13.08
C LEU A 220 4.85 -8.71 11.93
N PRO A 221 4.27 -8.30 10.80
CA PRO A 221 5.02 -7.65 9.73
C PRO A 221 5.56 -6.29 10.16
N VAL A 222 6.50 -5.77 9.39
CA VAL A 222 7.15 -4.47 9.60
C VAL A 222 6.93 -3.56 8.40
N GLN A 223 6.66 -2.28 8.64
CA GLN A 223 6.67 -1.24 7.62
C GLN A 223 7.55 -0.07 8.05
N SER A 224 8.28 0.53 7.10
CA SER A 224 9.10 1.72 7.35
C SER A 224 9.45 2.44 6.03
N HIS A 225 10.32 3.46 6.11
CA HIS A 225 10.86 4.21 4.97
C HIS A 225 12.30 3.79 4.71
N LEU A 226 12.72 3.79 3.45
CA LEU A 226 14.07 3.37 3.05
C LEU A 226 14.59 4.20 1.88
N SER A 227 15.76 4.81 2.06
CA SER A 227 16.55 5.45 1.01
C SER A 227 15.72 6.37 0.11
N GLU A 228 14.86 7.20 0.72
CA GLU A 228 13.93 8.07 0.01
C GLU A 228 14.63 9.32 -0.55
N ASN A 229 15.39 10.04 0.29
CA ASN A 229 15.99 11.33 -0.03
C ASN A 229 17.49 11.30 0.24
N ARG A 230 18.28 12.09 -0.52
CA ARG A 230 19.74 12.15 -0.37
C ARG A 230 20.17 12.64 1.01
N SER A 231 19.50 13.65 1.53
CA SER A 231 19.79 14.19 2.86
C SER A 231 19.48 13.18 3.96
N GLU A 232 18.36 12.42 3.81
CA GLU A 232 18.01 11.31 4.70
C GLU A 232 19.06 10.21 4.68
N VAL A 233 19.48 9.75 3.48
CA VAL A 233 20.53 8.72 3.33
C VAL A 233 21.85 9.17 3.96
N ALA A 234 22.24 10.43 3.76
CA ALA A 234 23.46 10.98 4.39
C ALA A 234 23.32 11.00 5.92
N TRP A 235 22.16 11.40 6.44
CA TRP A 235 21.88 11.42 7.87
C TRP A 235 21.94 10.03 8.51
N VAL A 236 21.37 9.02 7.85
CA VAL A 236 21.49 7.62 8.32
C VAL A 236 22.93 7.16 8.32
N LYS A 237 23.76 7.55 7.34
CA LYS A 237 25.19 7.22 7.32
C LYS A 237 25.96 7.85 8.48
N GLU A 238 25.56 9.05 8.91
CA GLU A 238 26.13 9.70 10.10
C GLU A 238 25.70 9.00 11.40
N LEU A 239 24.44 8.57 11.50
CA LEU A 239 23.90 7.91 12.68
C LEU A 239 24.34 6.45 12.82
N CYS A 240 24.60 5.77 11.71
CA CYS A 240 24.94 4.35 11.63
C CYS A 240 26.21 4.16 10.77
N PRO A 241 27.37 4.72 11.17
CA PRO A 241 28.59 4.71 10.35
C PRO A 241 29.15 3.29 10.09
N GLU A 242 28.76 2.32 10.92
CA GLU A 242 29.16 0.92 10.81
C GLU A 242 28.40 0.13 9.74
N THR A 243 27.30 0.68 9.18
CA THR A 243 26.51 0.00 8.15
C THR A 243 27.03 0.27 6.74
N GLY A 244 27.00 -0.74 5.87
CA GLY A 244 27.35 -0.62 4.46
C GLY A 244 26.27 0.10 3.63
N CYS A 245 25.01 -0.11 4.00
CA CYS A 245 23.85 0.54 3.37
C CYS A 245 22.77 0.88 4.41
N TYR A 246 21.77 1.69 3.99
CA TYR A 246 20.69 2.10 4.89
C TYR A 246 19.88 0.88 5.39
N GLY A 247 19.57 -0.08 4.54
CA GLY A 247 18.81 -1.28 4.91
C GLY A 247 19.43 -2.08 6.06
N GLU A 248 20.77 -2.05 6.21
CA GLU A 248 21.44 -2.70 7.33
C GLU A 248 21.12 -2.08 8.69
N SER A 249 20.71 -0.81 8.74
CA SER A 249 20.27 -0.16 9.97
C SER A 249 19.00 -0.80 10.56
N TYR A 250 18.18 -1.46 9.74
CA TYR A 250 17.03 -2.29 10.14
C TYR A 250 17.44 -3.76 10.30
N ASP A 251 18.23 -4.27 9.36
CA ASP A 251 18.59 -5.70 9.27
C ASP A 251 19.31 -6.21 10.52
N ARG A 252 20.21 -5.40 11.08
CA ARG A 252 20.93 -5.73 12.32
C ARG A 252 20.03 -5.97 13.53
N PHE A 253 18.80 -5.45 13.49
CA PHE A 253 17.79 -5.65 14.53
C PHE A 253 16.71 -6.69 14.14
N GLY A 254 16.81 -7.32 12.95
CA GLY A 254 15.84 -8.29 12.46
C GLY A 254 14.51 -7.67 12.00
N LEU A 255 14.54 -6.40 11.56
CA LEU A 255 13.36 -5.64 11.11
C LEU A 255 13.33 -5.42 9.58
N PHE A 256 14.18 -6.11 8.82
CA PHE A 256 14.35 -5.92 7.38
C PHE A 256 13.92 -7.12 6.53
N GLY A 257 12.93 -7.87 6.96
CA GLY A 257 12.50 -9.07 6.25
C GLY A 257 13.25 -10.34 6.67
N GLY A 258 13.14 -11.38 5.88
CA GLY A 258 13.67 -12.71 6.17
C GLY A 258 12.62 -13.63 6.79
N ASP A 259 13.06 -14.80 7.26
CA ASP A 259 12.18 -15.84 7.78
C ASP A 259 11.38 -15.36 9.00
N GLY A 260 10.05 -15.36 8.86
CA GLY A 260 9.13 -14.96 9.92
C GLY A 260 8.99 -13.45 10.15
N CYS A 261 9.59 -12.61 9.29
CA CYS A 261 9.45 -11.17 9.35
C CYS A 261 9.08 -10.57 7.98
N PRO A 262 7.82 -10.64 7.52
CA PRO A 262 7.42 -9.90 6.33
C PRO A 262 7.66 -8.41 6.54
N ALA A 263 8.37 -7.76 5.62
CA ALA A 263 8.65 -6.33 5.71
C ALA A 263 8.34 -5.61 4.40
N VAL A 264 7.79 -4.40 4.50
CA VAL A 264 7.59 -3.47 3.39
C VAL A 264 8.30 -2.16 3.69
N MET A 265 9.14 -1.73 2.73
CA MET A 265 9.91 -0.51 2.81
C MET A 265 9.47 0.44 1.71
N ALA A 266 9.09 1.66 2.10
CA ALA A 266 8.62 2.67 1.17
C ALA A 266 9.80 3.34 0.44
N HIS A 267 9.52 3.82 -0.78
CA HIS A 267 10.36 4.65 -1.65
C HIS A 267 11.51 3.95 -2.34
N CYS A 268 12.58 3.58 -1.66
CA CYS A 268 13.78 2.95 -2.23
C CYS A 268 14.37 3.73 -3.43
N VAL A 269 14.28 5.08 -3.43
CA VAL A 269 14.69 5.94 -4.55
C VAL A 269 16.18 5.83 -4.82
N TYR A 270 16.98 5.74 -3.75
CA TYR A 270 18.44 5.67 -3.80
C TYR A 270 18.99 4.27 -3.48
N SER A 271 18.13 3.27 -3.38
CA SER A 271 18.56 1.88 -3.18
C SER A 271 19.35 1.39 -4.39
N ALA A 272 20.58 0.95 -4.17
CA ALA A 272 21.50 0.47 -5.20
C ALA A 272 22.52 -0.53 -4.62
N GLY A 273 23.21 -1.29 -5.47
CA GLY A 273 24.32 -2.17 -5.09
C GLY A 273 23.94 -3.12 -3.96
N GLU A 274 24.71 -3.07 -2.87
CA GLU A 274 24.56 -3.96 -1.71
C GLU A 274 23.19 -3.88 -1.03
N GLU A 275 22.53 -2.70 -1.08
CA GLU A 275 21.18 -2.56 -0.53
C GLU A 275 20.14 -3.35 -1.33
N LEU A 276 20.24 -3.35 -2.67
CA LEU A 276 19.38 -4.19 -3.51
C LEU A 276 19.63 -5.68 -3.29
N ASP A 277 20.91 -6.05 -3.07
CA ASP A 277 21.27 -7.45 -2.75
C ASP A 277 20.69 -7.86 -1.39
N LEU A 278 20.66 -6.93 -0.42
CA LEU A 278 20.06 -7.16 0.89
C LEU A 278 18.52 -7.28 0.79
N ILE A 279 17.87 -6.38 0.05
CA ILE A 279 16.41 -6.43 -0.22
C ILE A 279 16.03 -7.77 -0.84
N GLU A 280 16.76 -8.21 -1.87
CA GLU A 280 16.54 -9.50 -2.54
C GLU A 280 16.71 -10.67 -1.58
N ARG A 281 17.83 -10.74 -0.89
CA ARG A 281 18.16 -11.81 0.05
C ARG A 281 17.15 -11.94 1.19
N ARG A 282 16.64 -10.81 1.69
CA ARG A 282 15.66 -10.75 2.77
C ARG A 282 14.22 -10.85 2.30
N GLY A 283 13.96 -10.78 0.99
CA GLY A 283 12.62 -10.82 0.41
C GLY A 283 11.74 -9.65 0.83
N VAL A 284 12.34 -8.47 1.03
CA VAL A 284 11.64 -7.23 1.40
C VAL A 284 10.74 -6.79 0.27
N PHE A 285 9.53 -6.34 0.59
CA PHE A 285 8.64 -5.67 -0.35
C PHE A 285 9.01 -4.18 -0.45
N ILE A 286 9.01 -3.67 -1.67
CA ILE A 286 9.20 -2.24 -1.95
C ILE A 286 7.82 -1.64 -2.22
N ALA A 287 7.43 -0.62 -1.46
CA ALA A 287 6.31 0.24 -1.78
C ALA A 287 6.80 1.40 -2.64
N HIS A 288 6.56 1.34 -3.95
CA HIS A 288 6.92 2.43 -4.85
C HIS A 288 5.90 3.55 -4.76
N CYS A 289 6.34 4.75 -4.34
CA CYS A 289 5.52 5.93 -4.10
C CYS A 289 5.84 7.05 -5.12
N PRO A 290 5.48 6.90 -6.41
CA PRO A 290 5.99 7.77 -7.47
C PRO A 290 5.57 9.23 -7.32
N GLN A 291 4.34 9.47 -6.82
CA GLN A 291 3.82 10.81 -6.65
C GLN A 291 4.55 11.58 -5.56
N SER A 292 4.69 10.98 -4.38
CA SER A 292 5.43 11.56 -3.26
C SER A 292 6.90 11.80 -3.61
N ASN A 293 7.57 10.81 -4.19
CA ASN A 293 8.97 10.94 -4.61
C ASN A 293 9.20 12.15 -5.52
N THR A 294 8.20 12.49 -6.34
CA THR A 294 8.25 13.65 -7.24
C THR A 294 7.94 14.95 -6.49
N ASN A 295 6.87 14.95 -5.69
CA ASN A 295 6.40 16.15 -4.97
C ASN A 295 7.42 16.65 -3.96
N LEU A 296 8.07 15.73 -3.23
CA LEU A 296 9.04 16.07 -2.17
C LEU A 296 10.49 16.11 -2.68
N ALA A 297 10.65 16.22 -4.01
CA ALA A 297 11.95 16.29 -4.69
C ALA A 297 12.91 15.13 -4.32
N SER A 298 12.38 14.01 -3.85
CA SER A 298 13.18 12.83 -3.50
C SER A 298 13.86 12.23 -4.73
N GLY A 299 13.18 12.20 -5.88
CA GLY A 299 13.75 11.72 -7.15
C GLY A 299 12.89 10.67 -7.84
N VAL A 300 13.50 9.82 -8.67
CA VAL A 300 12.81 8.76 -9.40
C VAL A 300 13.42 7.40 -9.05
N ALA A 301 12.66 6.53 -8.40
CA ALA A 301 13.09 5.19 -8.03
C ALA A 301 13.43 4.32 -9.26
N PRO A 302 14.43 3.43 -9.18
CA PRO A 302 14.84 2.58 -10.30
C PRO A 302 13.94 1.34 -10.46
N VAL A 303 12.62 1.54 -10.62
CA VAL A 303 11.60 0.47 -10.59
C VAL A 303 11.86 -0.59 -11.67
N ARG A 304 12.35 -0.20 -12.85
CA ARG A 304 12.75 -1.16 -13.89
C ARG A 304 13.80 -2.13 -13.36
N THR A 305 14.85 -1.62 -12.69
CA THR A 305 15.88 -2.45 -12.07
C THR A 305 15.29 -3.39 -11.03
N PHE A 306 14.31 -2.94 -10.24
CA PHE A 306 13.65 -3.79 -9.25
C PHE A 306 12.92 -4.95 -9.93
N LEU A 307 12.14 -4.67 -10.99
CA LEU A 307 11.39 -5.70 -11.71
C LEU A 307 12.30 -6.68 -12.47
N ASP A 308 13.39 -6.18 -13.08
CA ASP A 308 14.34 -7.02 -13.83
C ASP A 308 15.15 -7.94 -12.89
N ARG A 309 15.37 -7.53 -11.65
CA ARG A 309 15.94 -8.36 -10.58
C ARG A 309 14.92 -9.31 -9.92
N GLY A 310 13.64 -9.22 -10.27
CA GLY A 310 12.59 -10.03 -9.65
C GLY A 310 12.29 -9.66 -8.20
N LEU A 311 12.60 -8.42 -7.78
CA LEU A 311 12.26 -7.93 -6.44
C LEU A 311 10.75 -7.79 -6.28
N ARG A 312 10.28 -7.90 -5.04
CA ARG A 312 8.87 -7.77 -4.68
C ARG A 312 8.50 -6.28 -4.62
N VAL A 313 7.68 -5.82 -5.55
CA VAL A 313 7.31 -4.41 -5.68
C VAL A 313 5.80 -4.27 -5.78
N GLY A 314 5.25 -3.34 -5.03
CA GLY A 314 3.89 -2.83 -5.18
C GLY A 314 3.87 -1.31 -5.19
N LEU A 315 2.67 -0.71 -5.30
CA LEU A 315 2.50 0.73 -5.25
C LEU A 315 2.12 1.19 -3.85
N GLY A 316 2.50 2.40 -3.52
CA GLY A 316 2.03 3.18 -2.38
C GLY A 316 1.59 4.57 -2.83
N THR A 317 0.52 5.09 -2.28
CA THR A 317 0.09 6.48 -2.54
C THR A 317 0.91 7.48 -1.75
N ASP A 318 1.37 7.05 -0.58
CA ASP A 318 2.09 7.89 0.38
C ASP A 318 1.38 9.24 0.62
N VAL A 319 0.08 9.19 0.83
CA VAL A 319 -0.66 10.38 1.27
C VAL A 319 -0.11 10.82 2.65
N ALA A 320 0.38 12.10 2.83
CA ALA A 320 0.17 13.24 1.98
C ALA A 320 1.42 13.74 1.22
N GLY A 321 2.55 13.07 1.21
CA GLY A 321 3.61 13.34 0.23
C GLY A 321 3.08 13.13 -1.19
N GLY A 322 2.30 12.07 -1.42
CA GLY A 322 1.33 11.98 -2.49
C GLY A 322 0.03 12.72 -2.15
N PHE A 323 -0.53 13.48 -3.07
CA PHE A 323 -1.77 14.22 -2.84
C PHE A 323 -3.05 13.43 -3.16
N SER A 324 -2.92 12.26 -3.78
CA SER A 324 -4.04 11.41 -4.19
C SER A 324 -4.00 10.06 -3.48
N ALA A 325 -5.11 9.62 -2.92
CA ALA A 325 -5.25 8.27 -2.35
C ALA A 325 -5.61 7.20 -3.42
N SER A 326 -5.56 7.56 -4.70
CA SER A 326 -5.90 6.65 -5.79
C SER A 326 -4.68 5.87 -6.29
N ILE A 327 -4.74 4.54 -6.21
CA ILE A 327 -3.72 3.67 -6.80
C ILE A 327 -3.74 3.75 -8.34
N PHE A 328 -4.85 4.08 -8.98
CA PHE A 328 -4.84 4.40 -10.42
C PHE A 328 -3.93 5.60 -10.72
N ARG A 329 -3.98 6.63 -9.88
CA ARG A 329 -3.07 7.78 -10.02
C ARG A 329 -1.62 7.36 -9.80
N ALA A 330 -1.33 6.54 -8.79
CA ALA A 330 0.01 6.01 -8.57
C ALA A 330 0.52 5.18 -9.76
N MET A 331 -0.34 4.40 -10.44
CA MET A 331 0.01 3.71 -11.69
C MET A 331 0.44 4.69 -12.79
N CYS A 332 -0.32 5.77 -13.01
CA CYS A 332 0.02 6.79 -13.99
C CYS A 332 1.36 7.46 -13.68
N ASP A 333 1.54 7.87 -12.42
CA ASP A 333 2.75 8.54 -11.97
C ASP A 333 3.97 7.60 -12.06
N ALA A 334 3.80 6.30 -11.78
CA ALA A 334 4.86 5.31 -11.95
C ALA A 334 5.33 5.19 -13.42
N VAL A 335 4.38 5.11 -14.37
CA VAL A 335 4.71 5.08 -15.80
C VAL A 335 5.39 6.37 -16.23
N GLN A 336 4.88 7.55 -15.83
CA GLN A 336 5.44 8.84 -16.19
C GLN A 336 6.84 9.04 -15.60
N ALA A 337 7.02 8.76 -14.30
CA ALA A 337 8.31 8.87 -13.63
C ALA A 337 9.36 7.92 -14.26
N SER A 338 8.97 6.68 -14.60
CA SER A 338 9.87 5.74 -15.26
C SER A 338 10.34 6.23 -16.64
N LYS A 339 9.47 6.93 -17.40
CA LYS A 339 9.85 7.56 -18.69
C LYS A 339 10.82 8.72 -18.49
N LEU A 340 10.66 9.52 -17.42
CA LEU A 340 11.61 10.58 -17.08
C LEU A 340 12.97 9.99 -16.72
N ARG A 341 13.02 8.95 -15.89
CA ARG A 341 14.27 8.26 -15.57
C ARG A 341 14.94 7.70 -16.80
N TRP A 342 14.20 7.02 -17.67
CA TRP A 342 14.70 6.51 -18.93
C TRP A 342 15.36 7.60 -19.80
N ARG A 343 14.73 8.77 -19.92
CA ARG A 343 15.25 9.86 -20.77
C ARG A 343 16.35 10.69 -20.15
N LEU A 344 16.35 10.85 -18.83
CA LEU A 344 17.23 11.80 -18.14
C LEU A 344 18.39 11.12 -17.41
N SER A 345 18.25 9.85 -17.03
CA SER A 345 19.23 9.18 -16.19
C SER A 345 19.86 7.94 -16.83
N ASP A 346 19.06 7.07 -17.47
CA ASP A 346 19.54 5.80 -18.02
C ASP A 346 18.63 5.32 -19.16
N ASP A 347 19.03 5.54 -20.39
CA ASP A 347 18.28 5.19 -21.59
C ASP A 347 18.38 3.69 -21.96
N SER A 348 19.22 2.92 -21.28
CA SER A 348 19.28 1.47 -21.40
C SER A 348 18.11 0.75 -20.72
N LEU A 349 17.45 1.39 -19.74
CA LEU A 349 16.37 0.82 -18.95
C LEU A 349 15.00 1.13 -19.58
N LYS A 350 14.32 0.10 -20.06
CA LYS A 350 12.96 0.22 -20.62
C LYS A 350 11.99 0.85 -19.58
N PRO A 351 11.19 1.87 -19.96
CA PRO A 351 10.18 2.42 -19.04
C PRO A 351 9.07 1.41 -18.74
N LEU A 352 8.34 1.64 -17.65
CA LEU A 352 7.17 0.82 -17.28
C LEU A 352 6.09 0.91 -18.35
N SER A 353 5.44 -0.22 -18.65
CA SER A 353 4.18 -0.29 -19.37
C SER A 353 2.99 -0.07 -18.42
N MET A 354 1.80 0.19 -18.99
CA MET A 354 0.55 0.23 -18.23
C MET A 354 0.25 -1.12 -17.55
N GLN A 355 0.51 -2.22 -18.25
CA GLN A 355 0.32 -3.57 -17.74
C GLN A 355 1.20 -3.86 -16.52
N GLU A 356 2.48 -3.46 -16.54
CA GLU A 356 3.37 -3.59 -15.39
C GLU A 356 2.91 -2.70 -14.24
N ALA A 357 2.43 -1.48 -14.51
CA ALA A 357 1.86 -0.62 -13.47
C ALA A 357 0.58 -1.21 -12.85
N PHE A 358 -0.28 -1.85 -13.65
CA PHE A 358 -1.45 -2.57 -13.17
C PHE A 358 -1.06 -3.78 -12.31
N TYR A 359 -0.04 -4.55 -12.73
CA TYR A 359 0.53 -5.61 -11.90
C TYR A 359 1.00 -5.09 -10.54
N LEU A 360 1.74 -3.98 -10.50
CA LEU A 360 2.23 -3.39 -9.25
C LEU A 360 1.10 -2.98 -8.30
N GLY A 361 0.00 -2.43 -8.84
CA GLY A 361 -1.16 -2.00 -8.04
C GLY A 361 -2.14 -3.11 -7.67
N THR A 362 -1.94 -4.32 -8.20
CA THR A 362 -2.79 -5.50 -7.95
C THR A 362 -1.97 -6.66 -7.38
N LEU A 363 -1.55 -7.62 -8.21
CA LEU A 363 -0.85 -8.84 -7.80
C LEU A 363 0.49 -8.57 -7.10
N GLY A 364 1.28 -7.61 -7.59
CA GLY A 364 2.58 -7.25 -7.02
C GLY A 364 2.45 -6.77 -5.57
N GLY A 365 1.58 -5.77 -5.31
CA GLY A 365 1.27 -5.30 -3.96
C GLY A 365 0.51 -6.33 -3.13
N GLY A 366 -0.43 -7.05 -3.76
CA GLY A 366 -1.25 -8.07 -3.12
C GLY A 366 -0.44 -9.19 -2.48
N ALA A 367 0.69 -9.55 -3.06
CA ALA A 367 1.58 -10.58 -2.56
C ALA A 367 2.07 -10.34 -1.12
N PHE A 368 2.09 -9.08 -0.64
CA PHE A 368 2.38 -8.77 0.77
C PHE A 368 1.30 -9.28 1.72
N PHE A 369 0.06 -9.31 1.26
CA PHE A 369 -1.10 -9.84 2.00
C PHE A 369 -1.33 -11.35 1.75
N GLY A 370 -0.48 -12.01 0.98
CA GLY A 370 -0.60 -13.41 0.62
C GLY A 370 -1.17 -13.64 -0.79
N LYS A 371 -2.16 -14.50 -0.94
CA LYS A 371 -2.83 -14.74 -2.22
C LYS A 371 -3.89 -13.65 -2.47
N VAL A 372 -3.47 -12.45 -2.86
CA VAL A 372 -4.30 -11.26 -3.08
C VAL A 372 -3.93 -10.61 -4.42
N GLY A 373 -4.87 -9.93 -5.04
CA GLY A 373 -4.64 -9.09 -6.24
C GLY A 373 -4.68 -9.87 -7.56
N SER A 374 -5.26 -11.06 -7.57
CA SER A 374 -5.51 -11.87 -8.79
C SER A 374 -6.87 -12.55 -8.71
N PHE A 375 -7.40 -12.97 -9.88
CA PHE A 375 -8.61 -13.79 -9.99
C PHE A 375 -8.30 -15.29 -10.17
N GLU A 376 -7.04 -15.68 -10.07
CA GLU A 376 -6.67 -17.09 -10.10
C GLU A 376 -7.29 -17.85 -8.92
N LYS A 377 -7.40 -19.17 -9.09
CA LYS A 377 -7.98 -20.03 -8.07
C LYS A 377 -7.24 -19.93 -6.73
N ASP A 378 -8.00 -19.96 -5.63
CA ASP A 378 -7.56 -19.87 -4.24
C ASP A 378 -7.02 -18.50 -3.78
N TYR A 379 -7.07 -17.47 -4.65
CA TYR A 379 -6.83 -16.10 -4.21
C TYR A 379 -8.01 -15.58 -3.40
N GLU A 380 -7.76 -14.67 -2.47
CA GLU A 380 -8.80 -13.93 -1.77
C GLU A 380 -9.69 -13.21 -2.80
N PHE A 381 -11.01 -13.31 -2.63
CA PHE A 381 -11.94 -12.72 -3.58
C PHE A 381 -12.09 -11.22 -3.32
N ASP A 382 -11.11 -10.46 -3.79
CA ASP A 382 -11.14 -9.01 -3.83
C ASP A 382 -11.41 -8.56 -5.26
N ALA A 383 -12.55 -7.91 -5.50
CA ALA A 383 -12.94 -7.47 -6.83
C ALA A 383 -13.56 -6.07 -6.81
N VAL A 384 -13.25 -5.28 -7.83
CA VAL A 384 -13.80 -3.95 -8.05
C VAL A 384 -14.45 -3.91 -9.42
N VAL A 385 -15.72 -3.50 -9.43
CA VAL A 385 -16.48 -3.26 -10.65
C VAL A 385 -16.40 -1.78 -10.98
N LEU A 386 -15.99 -1.46 -12.20
CA LEU A 386 -15.77 -0.09 -12.66
C LEU A 386 -16.82 0.29 -13.70
N ASP A 387 -17.46 1.43 -13.47
CA ASP A 387 -18.33 2.09 -14.46
C ASP A 387 -17.54 3.20 -15.15
N ASP A 388 -17.19 2.96 -16.40
CA ASP A 388 -16.49 3.92 -17.25
C ASP A 388 -17.40 4.68 -18.22
N SER A 389 -18.72 4.58 -18.06
CA SER A 389 -19.73 5.23 -18.94
C SER A 389 -19.57 6.75 -19.01
N GLY A 390 -19.02 7.36 -17.94
CA GLY A 390 -18.66 8.78 -17.91
C GLY A 390 -17.47 9.16 -18.79
N LEU A 391 -16.62 8.22 -19.18
CA LEU A 391 -15.41 8.44 -19.97
C LEU A 391 -15.71 8.39 -21.47
N ARG A 392 -16.46 9.37 -21.97
CA ARG A 392 -16.94 9.42 -23.36
C ARG A 392 -15.79 9.36 -24.37
N SER A 393 -16.03 8.69 -25.51
CA SER A 393 -15.13 8.62 -26.66
C SER A 393 -15.92 8.60 -27.96
N PRO A 394 -15.47 9.26 -29.03
CA PRO A 394 -16.03 9.09 -30.37
C PRO A 394 -15.57 7.80 -31.04
N MET A 395 -14.60 7.09 -30.45
CA MET A 395 -14.02 5.84 -30.98
C MET A 395 -14.74 4.66 -30.31
N GLU A 396 -14.92 3.58 -31.05
CA GLU A 396 -15.17 2.28 -30.45
C GLU A 396 -13.88 1.78 -29.80
N LEU A 397 -13.95 1.44 -28.51
CA LEU A 397 -12.80 1.05 -27.70
C LEU A 397 -12.90 -0.44 -27.36
N THR A 398 -11.75 -1.12 -27.42
CA THR A 398 -11.64 -2.47 -26.84
C THR A 398 -11.71 -2.40 -25.31
N PRO A 399 -12.06 -3.49 -24.62
CA PRO A 399 -12.06 -3.52 -23.17
C PRO A 399 -10.71 -3.13 -22.56
N GLU A 400 -9.58 -3.52 -23.17
CA GLU A 400 -8.21 -3.15 -22.74
C GLU A 400 -7.96 -1.64 -22.85
N GLN A 401 -8.40 -1.03 -23.97
CA GLN A 401 -8.30 0.42 -24.15
C GLN A 401 -9.19 1.17 -23.14
N ARG A 402 -10.34 0.61 -22.77
CA ARG A 402 -11.21 1.17 -21.72
C ARG A 402 -10.51 1.09 -20.35
N LEU A 403 -9.87 -0.05 -20.01
CA LEU A 403 -9.12 -0.20 -18.77
C LEU A 403 -7.96 0.83 -18.70
N GLU A 404 -7.20 0.99 -19.77
CA GLU A 404 -6.13 1.99 -19.85
C GLU A 404 -6.67 3.40 -19.60
N ARG A 405 -7.81 3.76 -20.21
CA ARG A 405 -8.46 5.06 -19.97
C ARG A 405 -8.97 5.22 -18.56
N VAL A 406 -9.52 4.18 -17.94
CA VAL A 406 -9.94 4.21 -16.53
C VAL A 406 -8.75 4.51 -15.64
N ILE A 407 -7.62 3.84 -15.84
CA ILE A 407 -6.40 4.07 -15.06
C ILE A 407 -5.95 5.54 -15.15
N TYR A 408 -6.00 6.15 -16.35
CA TYR A 408 -5.51 7.51 -16.57
C TYR A 408 -6.52 8.62 -16.31
N LEU A 409 -7.81 8.36 -16.44
CA LEU A 409 -8.85 9.40 -16.47
C LEU A 409 -9.89 9.26 -15.37
N SER A 410 -9.96 8.11 -14.69
CA SER A 410 -10.98 7.95 -13.67
C SER A 410 -10.56 8.61 -12.36
N GLU A 411 -11.56 9.15 -11.71
CA GLU A 411 -11.54 9.49 -10.31
C GLU A 411 -12.21 8.37 -9.50
N GLU A 412 -12.27 8.50 -8.18
CA GLU A 412 -12.87 7.51 -7.26
C GLU A 412 -14.34 7.16 -7.59
N SER A 413 -15.04 8.03 -8.32
CA SER A 413 -16.42 7.86 -8.76
C SER A 413 -16.66 6.71 -9.75
N ALA A 414 -15.61 6.15 -10.34
CA ALA A 414 -15.72 5.01 -11.26
C ALA A 414 -16.04 3.66 -10.57
N VAL A 415 -16.01 3.58 -9.25
CA VAL A 415 -16.28 2.32 -8.51
C VAL A 415 -17.81 2.12 -8.37
N ALA A 416 -18.35 1.18 -9.15
CA ALA A 416 -19.77 0.80 -9.10
C ALA A 416 -20.07 -0.23 -8.00
N ALA A 417 -19.14 -1.16 -7.75
CA ALA A 417 -19.26 -2.14 -6.67
C ALA A 417 -17.86 -2.61 -6.23
N LYS A 418 -17.75 -3.02 -4.97
CA LYS A 418 -16.50 -3.51 -4.38
C LYS A 418 -16.76 -4.72 -3.48
N TYR A 419 -15.89 -5.73 -3.62
CA TYR A 419 -15.88 -6.96 -2.84
C TYR A 419 -14.52 -7.13 -2.17
N VAL A 420 -14.52 -7.52 -0.90
CA VAL A 420 -13.32 -7.77 -0.11
C VAL A 420 -13.50 -9.11 0.61
N ALA A 421 -12.59 -10.06 0.37
CA ALA A 421 -12.67 -11.41 0.89
C ALA A 421 -14.08 -12.05 0.66
N GLY A 422 -14.66 -11.81 -0.52
CA GLY A 422 -15.99 -12.32 -0.89
C GLY A 422 -17.18 -11.55 -0.34
N CYS A 423 -16.96 -10.55 0.51
CA CYS A 423 -18.03 -9.70 1.05
C CYS A 423 -18.20 -8.46 0.19
N LYS A 424 -19.43 -8.20 -0.29
CA LYS A 424 -19.75 -6.92 -0.92
C LYS A 424 -19.80 -5.84 0.13
N ILE A 425 -18.91 -4.86 0.03
CA ILE A 425 -18.87 -3.71 0.92
C ILE A 425 -19.53 -2.50 0.26
N LYS A 426 -20.27 -1.72 1.05
CA LYS A 426 -20.84 -0.46 0.58
C LYS A 426 -19.73 0.58 0.60
N GLY A 427 -19.44 1.18 -0.58
CA GLY A 427 -18.53 2.30 -0.73
C GLY A 427 -19.19 3.62 -0.38
#